data_da272b7d8ebe787a96e271f8b29ce0d8
#
_entry.id   da272b7d8ebe787a96e271f8b29ce0d8
#
_cell.length_a   1.000
_cell.length_b   1.000
_cell.length_c   1.000
_cell.angle_alpha   90.00
_cell.angle_beta   90.00
_cell.angle_gamma   90.00
#
_symmetry.space_group_name_H-M   'P 1'
#
loop_
_entity.id
_entity.type
_entity.pdbx_description
1 polymer ?
#
loop_
_entity_poly.entity_id
_entity_poly.type
_entity_poly.pdbx_seq_one_letter_code
_entity_poly.pdbx_strand_id
1 'polypeptide(L)'
;MDTITLGHLTGWQFAALAFAALLVGFSKTAVSGANTVSLAIFAAVLPARASTGILLPVLIAGDVLAVLTYRRHAHWPTLWRLFPAVGVGVVVGTLFLVRADDAVVRTSIGVILLFMAGVTVWRRRQADAAGAAAGQPDGVASRAGRAKARSYGVLGGFTTMVANAGGPVMSMYLLSAGFRKLGFLGTSAFFFLIVNVSKLPFSAGLGLIDGHSLLLDAALVVFVVPGAFLGKWAVDRINQRLFERLVIAATVVGGLQLLLA
;
A
#
# COMPACT_ATOMS: atom_id res chain seq x y z
N MET A 1 -8.51 5.98 24.80
CA MET A 1 -8.64 5.42 23.43
C MET A 1 -9.69 4.32 23.55
N ASP A 2 -10.85 4.53 22.94
CA ASP A 2 -11.89 3.50 22.95
C ASP A 2 -11.37 2.31 22.13
N THR A 3 -11.32 1.13 22.76
CA THR A 3 -10.87 -0.10 22.10
C THR A 3 -11.88 -0.44 21.01
N ILE A 4 -11.41 -0.47 19.76
CA ILE A 4 -12.24 -0.85 18.61
C ILE A 4 -12.43 -2.36 18.67
N THR A 5 -13.62 -2.79 19.11
CA THR A 5 -13.99 -4.19 19.18
C THR A 5 -14.99 -4.54 18.07
N LEU A 6 -15.02 -5.81 17.67
CA LEU A 6 -16.02 -6.34 16.73
C LEU A 6 -17.46 -5.99 17.13
N GLY A 7 -17.73 -5.91 18.45
CA GLY A 7 -19.07 -5.60 19.00
C GLY A 7 -19.52 -4.15 18.83
N HIS A 8 -18.62 -3.22 18.52
CA HIS A 8 -18.94 -1.80 18.32
C HIS A 8 -19.16 -1.43 16.84
N LEU A 9 -18.83 -2.34 15.91
CA LEU A 9 -19.03 -2.11 14.49
C LEU A 9 -20.47 -2.44 14.08
N THR A 10 -21.06 -1.53 13.33
CA THR A 10 -22.33 -1.82 12.65
C THR A 10 -22.12 -2.82 11.52
N GLY A 11 -23.16 -3.59 11.16
CA GLY A 11 -23.05 -4.58 10.11
C GLY A 11 -22.52 -4.02 8.78
N TRP A 12 -22.91 -2.78 8.42
CA TRP A 12 -22.42 -2.15 7.19
C TRP A 12 -20.93 -1.75 7.27
N GLN A 13 -20.45 -1.32 8.45
CA GLN A 13 -19.02 -1.00 8.69
C GLN A 13 -18.17 -2.26 8.54
N PHE A 14 -18.61 -3.37 9.14
CA PHE A 14 -17.93 -4.66 8.96
C PHE A 14 -17.93 -5.11 7.50
N ALA A 15 -19.05 -4.98 6.78
CA ALA A 15 -19.13 -5.30 5.36
C ALA A 15 -18.19 -4.45 4.51
N ALA A 16 -18.07 -3.14 4.81
CA ALA A 16 -17.13 -2.25 4.13
C ALA A 16 -15.67 -2.66 4.39
N LEU A 17 -15.32 -2.99 5.64
CA LEU A 17 -13.97 -3.47 6.00
C LEU A 17 -13.66 -4.84 5.37
N ALA A 18 -14.62 -5.76 5.34
CA ALA A 18 -14.49 -7.06 4.68
C ALA A 18 -14.26 -6.90 3.17
N PHE A 19 -14.99 -6.00 2.51
CA PHE A 19 -14.76 -5.65 1.11
C PHE A 19 -13.37 -5.03 0.91
N ALA A 20 -12.96 -4.13 1.79
CA ALA A 20 -11.61 -3.56 1.75
C ALA A 20 -10.52 -4.62 1.93
N ALA A 21 -10.71 -5.61 2.82
CA ALA A 21 -9.80 -6.72 3.01
C ALA A 21 -9.72 -7.63 1.76
N LEU A 22 -10.84 -7.87 1.08
CA LEU A 22 -10.89 -8.57 -0.21
C LEU A 22 -10.08 -7.79 -1.27
N LEU A 23 -10.22 -6.46 -1.33
CA LEU A 23 -9.43 -5.61 -2.22
C LEU A 23 -7.94 -5.63 -1.89
N VAL A 24 -7.56 -5.76 -0.60
CA VAL A 24 -6.14 -5.97 -0.22
C VAL A 24 -5.62 -7.24 -0.87
N GLY A 25 -6.29 -8.39 -0.69
CA GLY A 25 -5.89 -9.65 -1.31
C GLY A 25 -5.76 -9.54 -2.83
N PHE A 26 -6.76 -8.97 -3.48
CA PHE A 26 -6.77 -8.71 -4.92
C PHE A 26 -5.58 -7.84 -5.34
N SER A 27 -5.35 -6.74 -4.65
CA SER A 27 -4.28 -5.80 -4.98
C SER A 27 -2.89 -6.41 -4.88
N LYS A 28 -2.65 -7.23 -3.86
CA LYS A 28 -1.36 -7.87 -3.63
C LYS A 28 -0.99 -8.90 -4.70
N THR A 29 -1.97 -9.52 -5.33
CA THR A 29 -1.75 -10.55 -6.36
C THR A 29 -1.98 -10.08 -7.80
N ALA A 30 -2.63 -8.93 -8.00
CA ALA A 30 -2.93 -8.40 -9.34
C ALA A 30 -2.30 -7.03 -9.60
N VAL A 31 -2.87 -5.98 -9.03
CA VAL A 31 -2.51 -4.59 -9.37
C VAL A 31 -2.44 -3.74 -8.11
N SER A 32 -1.28 -3.19 -7.82
CA SER A 32 -0.99 -2.41 -6.61
C SER A 32 -1.92 -1.22 -6.34
N GLY A 33 -2.68 -0.75 -7.33
CA GLY A 33 -3.56 0.41 -7.18
C GLY A 33 -4.81 0.16 -6.35
N ALA A 34 -5.38 -1.06 -6.33
CA ALA A 34 -6.62 -1.34 -5.57
C ALA A 34 -6.43 -1.16 -4.05
N ASN A 35 -5.21 -1.30 -3.56
CA ASN A 35 -4.92 -1.08 -2.14
C ASN A 35 -5.26 0.34 -1.66
N THR A 36 -5.16 1.36 -2.52
CA THR A 36 -5.48 2.75 -2.14
C THR A 36 -6.96 2.91 -1.80
N VAL A 37 -7.84 2.15 -2.44
CA VAL A 37 -9.26 2.11 -2.10
C VAL A 37 -9.47 1.47 -0.72
N SER A 38 -8.77 0.38 -0.43
CA SER A 38 -8.81 -0.26 0.90
C SER A 38 -8.38 0.71 2.00
N LEU A 39 -7.28 1.45 1.78
CA LEU A 39 -6.79 2.46 2.72
C LEU A 39 -7.85 3.53 3.00
N ALA A 40 -8.49 4.04 1.93
CA ALA A 40 -9.53 5.05 2.05
C ALA A 40 -10.74 4.53 2.84
N ILE A 41 -11.18 3.29 2.61
CA ILE A 41 -12.29 2.66 3.33
C ILE A 41 -11.94 2.49 4.81
N PHE A 42 -10.76 1.96 5.13
CA PHE A 42 -10.33 1.78 6.52
C PHE A 42 -10.27 3.11 7.26
N ALA A 43 -9.69 4.16 6.65
CA ALA A 43 -9.58 5.47 7.25
C ALA A 43 -10.92 6.24 7.33
N ALA A 44 -11.92 5.87 6.52
CA ALA A 44 -13.27 6.45 6.57
C ALA A 44 -14.17 5.77 7.61
N VAL A 45 -13.96 4.47 7.87
CA VAL A 45 -14.80 3.66 8.80
C VAL A 45 -14.25 3.69 10.22
N LEU A 46 -12.93 3.76 10.38
CA LEU A 46 -12.22 3.72 11.66
C LEU A 46 -11.53 5.06 11.93
N PRO A 47 -11.20 5.39 13.19
CA PRO A 47 -10.31 6.51 13.48
C PRO A 47 -9.03 6.39 12.65
N ALA A 48 -8.64 7.46 11.96
CA ALA A 48 -7.62 7.42 10.93
C ALA A 48 -6.27 6.87 11.43
N ARG A 49 -5.87 7.26 12.63
CA ARG A 49 -4.64 6.76 13.27
C ARG A 49 -4.72 5.26 13.58
N ALA A 50 -5.82 4.80 14.19
CA ALA A 50 -6.03 3.38 14.52
C ALA A 50 -6.13 2.52 13.24
N SER A 51 -6.75 3.05 12.17
CA SER A 51 -6.88 2.35 10.89
C SER A 51 -5.54 1.92 10.29
N THR A 52 -4.46 2.69 10.53
CA THR A 52 -3.13 2.36 10.03
C THR A 52 -2.55 1.11 10.68
N GLY A 53 -2.84 0.90 11.97
CA GLY A 53 -2.42 -0.29 12.71
C GLY A 53 -3.30 -1.50 12.39
N ILE A 54 -4.63 -1.34 12.44
CA ILE A 54 -5.59 -2.42 12.18
C ILE A 54 -5.45 -2.97 10.76
N LEU A 55 -5.17 -2.14 9.78
CA LEU A 55 -4.94 -2.62 8.41
C LEU A 55 -3.64 -3.42 8.26
N LEU A 56 -2.65 -3.25 9.13
CA LEU A 56 -1.31 -3.81 8.95
C LEU A 56 -1.28 -5.36 8.95
N PRO A 57 -1.92 -6.08 9.89
CA PRO A 57 -2.00 -7.55 9.84
C PRO A 57 -2.73 -8.06 8.58
N VAL A 58 -3.78 -7.36 8.14
CA VAL A 58 -4.51 -7.67 6.90
C VAL A 58 -3.61 -7.54 5.67
N LEU A 59 -2.76 -6.50 5.63
CA LEU A 59 -1.76 -6.32 4.56
C LEU A 59 -0.72 -7.44 4.59
N ILE A 60 -0.22 -7.82 5.76
CA ILE A 60 0.77 -8.91 5.91
C ILE A 60 0.20 -10.22 5.40
N ALA A 61 -1.05 -10.54 5.72
CA ALA A 61 -1.71 -11.73 5.19
C ALA A 61 -1.75 -11.73 3.65
N GLY A 62 -2.10 -10.59 3.04
CA GLY A 62 -2.04 -10.42 1.58
C GLY A 62 -0.62 -10.54 1.02
N ASP A 63 0.38 -9.99 1.72
CA ASP A 63 1.79 -10.09 1.31
C ASP A 63 2.30 -11.53 1.36
N VAL A 64 1.93 -12.31 2.38
CA VAL A 64 2.26 -13.74 2.45
C VAL A 64 1.70 -14.48 1.24
N LEU A 65 0.43 -14.28 0.89
CA LEU A 65 -0.18 -14.90 -0.29
C LEU A 65 0.51 -14.48 -1.59
N ALA A 66 0.89 -13.21 -1.71
CA ALA A 66 1.63 -12.71 -2.87
C ALA A 66 3.04 -13.32 -2.96
N VAL A 67 3.75 -13.44 -1.84
CA VAL A 67 5.07 -14.10 -1.79
C VAL A 67 4.94 -15.57 -2.19
N LEU A 68 3.98 -16.31 -1.62
CA LEU A 68 3.76 -17.71 -1.99
C LEU A 68 3.50 -17.88 -3.50
N THR A 69 2.83 -16.89 -4.11
CA THR A 69 2.50 -16.90 -5.53
C THR A 69 3.70 -16.54 -6.42
N TYR A 70 4.50 -15.53 -6.06
CA TYR A 70 5.50 -14.90 -6.95
C TYR A 70 6.94 -15.02 -6.45
N ARG A 71 7.25 -15.79 -5.39
CA ARG A 71 8.56 -15.86 -4.73
C ARG A 71 9.75 -16.13 -5.64
N ARG A 72 9.54 -16.86 -6.74
CA ARG A 72 10.62 -17.22 -7.69
C ARG A 72 11.09 -16.06 -8.57
N HIS A 73 10.36 -14.94 -8.56
CA HIS A 73 10.62 -13.80 -9.45
C HIS A 73 11.15 -12.57 -8.69
N ALA A 74 11.50 -12.71 -7.42
CA ALA A 74 12.02 -11.61 -6.62
C ALA A 74 13.45 -11.25 -7.00
N HIS A 75 13.73 -9.94 -7.12
CA HIS A 75 15.06 -9.42 -7.41
C HIS A 75 15.70 -8.86 -6.13
N TRP A 76 16.40 -9.72 -5.40
CA TRP A 76 17.03 -9.42 -4.12
C TRP A 76 18.02 -8.25 -4.13
N PRO A 77 18.89 -8.07 -5.16
CA PRO A 77 19.78 -6.92 -5.20
C PRO A 77 19.08 -5.56 -5.15
N THR A 78 17.89 -5.46 -5.74
CA THR A 78 17.06 -4.24 -5.65
C THR A 78 16.52 -4.03 -4.23
N LEU A 79 16.06 -5.08 -3.57
CA LEU A 79 15.54 -5.03 -2.20
C LEU A 79 16.62 -4.56 -1.22
N TRP A 80 17.81 -5.15 -1.25
CA TRP A 80 18.92 -4.77 -0.37
C TRP A 80 19.36 -3.31 -0.52
N ARG A 81 19.21 -2.75 -1.73
CA ARG A 81 19.51 -1.34 -1.97
C ARG A 81 18.45 -0.39 -1.42
N LEU A 82 17.19 -0.83 -1.39
CA LEU A 82 16.07 -0.02 -0.93
C LEU A 82 15.93 -0.03 0.59
N PHE A 83 16.12 -1.18 1.24
CA PHE A 83 15.82 -1.36 2.67
C PHE A 83 16.46 -0.33 3.61
N PRO A 84 17.74 0.07 3.47
CA PRO A 84 18.29 1.09 4.36
C PRO A 84 17.54 2.43 4.29
N ALA A 85 17.19 2.87 3.08
CA ALA A 85 16.44 4.10 2.87
C ALA A 85 14.98 3.98 3.33
N VAL A 86 14.36 2.82 3.10
CA VAL A 86 13.01 2.50 3.60
C VAL A 86 12.99 2.51 5.12
N GLY A 87 13.99 1.93 5.78
CA GLY A 87 14.14 1.96 7.24
C GLY A 87 14.17 3.39 7.79
N VAL A 88 14.95 4.28 7.16
CA VAL A 88 14.94 5.72 7.50
C VAL A 88 13.53 6.30 7.35
N GLY A 89 12.84 6.02 6.24
CA GLY A 89 11.48 6.50 6.01
C GLY A 89 10.48 5.98 7.05
N VAL A 90 10.58 4.71 7.45
CA VAL A 90 9.73 4.11 8.51
C VAL A 90 9.99 4.79 9.85
N VAL A 91 11.26 5.03 10.22
CA VAL A 91 11.59 5.73 11.47
C VAL A 91 11.03 7.15 11.46
N VAL A 92 11.22 7.90 10.38
CA VAL A 92 10.66 9.26 10.25
C VAL A 92 9.13 9.24 10.32
N GLY A 93 8.47 8.28 9.66
CA GLY A 93 7.02 8.09 9.75
C GLY A 93 6.56 7.71 11.16
N THR A 94 7.33 6.90 11.89
CA THR A 94 7.03 6.57 13.30
C THR A 94 7.13 7.80 14.19
N LEU A 95 8.19 8.60 14.05
CA LEU A 95 8.35 9.87 14.80
C LEU A 95 7.22 10.86 14.50
N PHE A 96 6.76 10.89 13.25
CA PHE A 96 5.58 11.67 12.88
C PHE A 96 4.33 11.17 13.64
N LEU A 97 4.05 9.87 13.63
CA LEU A 97 2.88 9.27 14.30
C LEU A 97 2.92 9.42 15.82
N VAL A 98 4.11 9.51 16.45
CA VAL A 98 4.25 9.79 17.89
C VAL A 98 3.64 11.16 18.24
N ARG A 99 3.77 12.15 17.36
CA ARG A 99 3.35 13.54 17.57
C ARG A 99 2.01 13.88 16.94
N ALA A 100 1.58 13.13 15.94
CA ALA A 100 0.36 13.41 15.19
C ALA A 100 -0.88 12.90 15.94
N ASP A 101 -1.89 13.73 16.03
CA ASP A 101 -3.24 13.33 16.44
C ASP A 101 -4.03 12.70 15.28
N ASP A 102 -5.27 12.29 15.54
CA ASP A 102 -6.10 11.64 14.52
C ASP A 102 -6.41 12.56 13.33
N ALA A 103 -6.63 13.85 13.59
CA ALA A 103 -6.93 14.83 12.53
C ALA A 103 -5.74 15.05 11.60
N VAL A 104 -4.53 15.16 12.17
CA VAL A 104 -3.28 15.30 11.38
C VAL A 104 -3.01 14.02 10.58
N VAL A 105 -3.22 12.84 11.16
CA VAL A 105 -3.07 11.57 10.44
C VAL A 105 -4.08 11.45 9.31
N ARG A 106 -5.36 11.75 9.58
CA ARG A 106 -6.44 11.76 8.57
C ARG A 106 -6.10 12.66 7.39
N THR A 107 -5.74 13.90 7.67
CA THR A 107 -5.31 14.88 6.63
C THR A 107 -4.11 14.36 5.85
N SER A 108 -3.12 13.80 6.54
CA SER A 108 -1.92 13.25 5.89
C SER A 108 -2.26 12.08 4.96
N ILE A 109 -3.15 11.17 5.37
CA ILE A 109 -3.62 10.07 4.50
C ILE A 109 -4.32 10.65 3.28
N GLY A 110 -5.25 11.59 3.46
CA GLY A 110 -5.97 12.24 2.37
C GLY A 110 -5.03 12.91 1.36
N VAL A 111 -4.07 13.71 1.84
CA VAL A 111 -3.06 14.38 1.00
C VAL A 111 -2.19 13.37 0.25
N ILE A 112 -1.71 12.32 0.93
CA ILE A 112 -0.89 11.27 0.30
C ILE A 112 -1.69 10.56 -0.80
N LEU A 113 -2.96 10.21 -0.55
CA LEU A 113 -3.80 9.54 -1.53
C LEU A 113 -4.05 10.42 -2.76
N LEU A 114 -4.39 11.70 -2.57
CA LEU A 114 -4.62 12.64 -3.67
C LEU A 114 -3.34 12.91 -4.46
N PHE A 115 -2.21 13.08 -3.78
CA PHE A 115 -0.91 13.24 -4.42
C PHE A 115 -0.56 12.02 -5.27
N MET A 116 -0.76 10.80 -4.75
CA MET A 116 -0.49 9.58 -5.49
C MET A 116 -1.44 9.38 -6.68
N ALA A 117 -2.72 9.75 -6.53
CA ALA A 117 -3.67 9.77 -7.65
C ALA A 117 -3.23 10.75 -8.73
N GLY A 118 -2.85 11.98 -8.35
CA GLY A 118 -2.35 13.01 -9.25
C GLY A 118 -1.09 12.57 -10.03
N VAL A 119 -0.10 12.02 -9.33
CA VAL A 119 1.11 11.46 -9.95
C VAL A 119 0.78 10.32 -10.91
N THR A 120 -0.18 9.46 -10.57
CA THR A 120 -0.61 8.36 -11.45
C THR A 120 -1.25 8.89 -12.72
N VAL A 121 -2.15 9.87 -12.62
CA VAL A 121 -2.79 10.53 -13.77
C VAL A 121 -1.75 11.25 -14.65
N TRP A 122 -0.85 12.02 -14.04
CA TRP A 122 0.19 12.74 -14.76
C TRP A 122 1.10 11.81 -15.57
N ARG A 123 1.56 10.71 -14.97
CA ARG A 123 2.39 9.71 -15.66
C ARG A 123 1.65 9.02 -16.81
N ARG A 124 0.35 8.75 -16.65
CA ARG A 124 -0.46 8.22 -17.75
C ARG A 124 -0.51 9.17 -18.92
N ARG A 125 -0.79 10.44 -18.66
CA ARG A 125 -0.82 11.46 -19.73
C ARG A 125 0.53 11.55 -20.46
N GLN A 126 1.63 11.45 -19.73
CA GLN A 126 2.97 11.41 -20.35
C GLN A 126 3.20 10.14 -21.18
N ALA A 127 2.81 8.97 -20.70
CA ALA A 127 2.95 7.71 -21.44
C ALA A 127 2.09 7.71 -22.71
N ASP A 128 0.86 8.24 -22.63
CA ASP A 128 -0.02 8.39 -23.79
C ASP A 128 0.55 9.39 -24.81
N ALA A 129 1.20 10.47 -24.36
CA ALA A 129 1.82 11.49 -25.22
C ALA A 129 3.16 11.03 -25.82
N ALA A 130 3.93 10.22 -25.13
CA ALA A 130 5.27 9.78 -25.57
C ALA A 130 5.24 8.61 -26.58
N GLY A 131 4.05 8.06 -26.90
CA GLY A 131 3.92 6.99 -27.90
C GLY A 131 4.97 5.89 -27.72
N ALA A 132 4.83 5.03 -26.71
CA ALA A 132 5.62 3.79 -26.52
C ALA A 132 7.17 3.89 -26.60
N ALA A 133 7.75 5.08 -26.56
CA ALA A 133 9.19 5.26 -26.36
C ALA A 133 9.52 4.97 -24.89
N ALA A 134 9.64 3.68 -24.54
CA ALA A 134 10.17 3.26 -23.25
C ALA A 134 11.61 3.79 -23.16
N GLY A 135 11.81 4.81 -22.34
CA GLY A 135 13.14 5.27 -21.99
C GLY A 135 13.97 4.09 -21.50
N GLN A 136 15.22 4.01 -21.92
CA GLN A 136 16.14 2.97 -21.46
C GLN A 136 16.20 3.00 -19.93
N PRO A 137 16.15 1.84 -19.26
CA PRO A 137 16.26 1.78 -17.80
C PRO A 137 17.59 2.45 -17.39
N ASP A 138 17.50 3.49 -16.55
CA ASP A 138 18.70 4.03 -15.93
C ASP A 138 19.42 2.89 -15.23
N GLY A 139 20.66 2.59 -15.64
CA GLY A 139 21.40 1.48 -15.07
C GLY A 139 21.39 1.55 -13.54
N VAL A 140 20.79 0.58 -12.89
CA VAL A 140 20.56 0.54 -11.41
C VAL A 140 21.86 0.74 -10.62
N ALA A 141 23.00 0.51 -11.25
CA ALA A 141 24.35 0.68 -10.67
C ALA A 141 24.90 2.12 -10.77
N SER A 142 24.26 3.01 -11.55
CA SER A 142 24.72 4.39 -11.73
C SER A 142 24.55 5.23 -10.44
N ARG A 143 25.29 6.35 -10.34
CA ARG A 143 25.14 7.30 -9.22
C ARG A 143 23.72 7.87 -9.14
N ALA A 144 23.11 8.17 -10.29
CA ALA A 144 21.72 8.60 -10.42
C ALA A 144 20.74 7.50 -9.98
N GLY A 145 20.98 6.23 -10.36
CA GLY A 145 20.17 5.10 -9.92
C GLY A 145 20.20 4.88 -8.40
N ARG A 146 21.35 5.08 -7.75
CA ARG A 146 21.47 5.02 -6.29
C ARG A 146 20.73 6.16 -5.58
N ALA A 147 20.85 7.40 -6.07
CA ALA A 147 20.11 8.55 -5.53
C ALA A 147 18.60 8.33 -5.65
N LYS A 148 18.15 7.87 -6.81
CA LYS A 148 16.75 7.51 -7.07
C LYS A 148 16.24 6.43 -6.10
N ALA A 149 16.99 5.34 -5.91
CA ALA A 149 16.64 4.29 -4.95
C ALA A 149 16.49 4.83 -3.52
N ARG A 150 17.38 5.73 -3.09
CA ARG A 150 17.31 6.34 -1.76
C ARG A 150 16.07 7.21 -1.61
N SER A 151 15.78 8.10 -2.56
CA SER A 151 14.61 8.99 -2.51
C SER A 151 13.31 8.20 -2.49
N TYR A 152 13.16 7.22 -3.39
CA TYR A 152 11.98 6.35 -3.41
C TYR A 152 11.90 5.46 -2.15
N GLY A 153 13.03 5.03 -1.61
CA GLY A 153 13.08 4.25 -0.38
C GLY A 153 12.56 5.04 0.82
N VAL A 154 13.09 6.25 1.06
CA VAL A 154 12.64 7.11 2.17
C VAL A 154 11.16 7.48 2.01
N LEU A 155 10.75 7.91 0.82
CA LEU A 155 9.36 8.26 0.55
C LEU A 155 8.43 7.06 0.72
N GLY A 156 8.82 5.89 0.20
CA GLY A 156 8.05 4.65 0.34
C GLY A 156 7.94 4.19 1.79
N GLY A 157 9.03 4.27 2.56
CA GLY A 157 9.03 3.97 3.99
C GLY A 157 8.14 4.91 4.80
N PHE A 158 8.23 6.21 4.55
CA PHE A 158 7.37 7.21 5.19
C PHE A 158 5.89 6.99 4.86
N THR A 159 5.53 6.96 3.58
CA THR A 159 4.13 6.82 3.14
C THR A 159 3.52 5.49 3.55
N THR A 160 4.32 4.41 3.61
CA THR A 160 3.80 3.13 4.12
C THR A 160 3.64 3.12 5.63
N MET A 161 4.47 3.85 6.40
CA MET A 161 4.31 3.93 7.85
C MET A 161 3.09 4.77 8.24
N VAL A 162 2.93 5.94 7.62
CA VAL A 162 1.87 6.91 7.95
C VAL A 162 0.51 6.49 7.39
N ALA A 163 0.46 6.01 6.15
CA ALA A 163 -0.78 5.79 5.42
C ALA A 163 -0.93 4.38 4.83
N ASN A 164 -0.02 3.44 5.09
CA ASN A 164 0.05 2.16 4.36
C ASN A 164 0.07 2.31 2.82
N ALA A 165 0.44 3.50 2.30
CA ALA A 165 0.38 3.90 0.90
C ALA A 165 1.73 3.78 0.15
N GLY A 166 2.57 2.82 0.54
CA GLY A 166 3.86 2.59 -0.14
C GLY A 166 3.73 2.01 -1.56
N GLY A 167 2.57 1.45 -1.91
CA GLY A 167 2.32 0.77 -3.18
C GLY A 167 2.63 1.61 -4.42
N PRO A 168 2.04 2.79 -4.59
CA PRO A 168 2.33 3.67 -5.72
C PRO A 168 3.80 4.08 -5.82
N VAL A 169 4.46 4.37 -4.67
CA VAL A 169 5.88 4.76 -4.63
C VAL A 169 6.77 3.61 -5.11
N MET A 170 6.55 2.40 -4.60
CA MET A 170 7.29 1.20 -5.01
C MET A 170 7.03 0.86 -6.47
N SER A 171 5.77 0.98 -6.93
CA SER A 171 5.41 0.77 -8.33
C SER A 171 6.16 1.73 -9.26
N MET A 172 6.22 3.01 -8.90
CA MET A 172 6.98 4.00 -9.67
C MET A 172 8.47 3.66 -9.75
N TYR A 173 9.06 3.23 -8.63
CA TYR A 173 10.46 2.83 -8.61
C TYR A 173 10.72 1.63 -9.52
N LEU A 174 9.98 0.53 -9.33
CA LEU A 174 10.20 -0.71 -10.10
C LEU A 174 9.95 -0.52 -11.61
N LEU A 175 8.89 0.21 -11.99
CA LEU A 175 8.63 0.52 -13.39
C LEU A 175 9.76 1.35 -14.01
N SER A 176 10.25 2.36 -13.26
CA SER A 176 11.38 3.18 -13.73
C SER A 176 12.71 2.42 -13.78
N ALA A 177 12.83 1.32 -13.06
CA ALA A 177 13.97 0.42 -13.09
C ALA A 177 13.83 -0.69 -14.15
N GLY A 178 12.76 -0.66 -14.98
CA GLY A 178 12.57 -1.55 -16.11
C GLY A 178 12.05 -2.95 -15.76
N PHE A 179 11.46 -3.13 -14.58
CA PHE A 179 10.93 -4.43 -14.17
C PHE A 179 9.74 -4.87 -15.03
N ARG A 180 9.80 -6.10 -15.56
CA ARG A 180 8.67 -6.77 -16.21
C ARG A 180 7.70 -7.31 -15.17
N LYS A 181 6.46 -7.63 -15.58
CA LYS A 181 5.31 -8.01 -14.74
C LYS A 181 5.66 -8.98 -13.59
N LEU A 182 6.25 -10.14 -13.88
CA LEU A 182 6.53 -11.13 -12.83
C LEU A 182 7.64 -10.69 -11.87
N GLY A 183 8.72 -10.08 -12.38
CA GLY A 183 9.78 -9.50 -11.55
C GLY A 183 9.27 -8.35 -10.67
N PHE A 184 8.37 -7.52 -11.22
CA PHE A 184 7.67 -6.48 -10.47
C PHE A 184 6.84 -7.08 -9.32
N LEU A 185 5.98 -8.07 -9.61
CA LEU A 185 5.11 -8.69 -8.60
C LEU A 185 5.92 -9.42 -7.52
N GLY A 186 6.93 -10.21 -7.91
CA GLY A 186 7.76 -10.94 -6.96
C GLY A 186 8.60 -10.02 -6.08
N THR A 187 9.20 -8.97 -6.63
CA THR A 187 10.00 -8.01 -5.87
C THR A 187 9.13 -7.16 -4.95
N SER A 188 7.95 -6.71 -5.41
CA SER A 188 6.98 -6.00 -4.59
C SER A 188 6.47 -6.86 -3.43
N ALA A 189 6.17 -8.14 -3.66
CA ALA A 189 5.66 -9.04 -2.64
C ALA A 189 6.62 -9.14 -1.45
N PHE A 190 7.91 -9.42 -1.70
CA PHE A 190 8.92 -9.47 -0.63
C PHE A 190 9.17 -8.11 0.00
N PHE A 191 9.19 -7.03 -0.80
CA PHE A 191 9.33 -5.68 -0.28
C PHE A 191 8.26 -5.39 0.77
N PHE A 192 6.99 -5.57 0.42
CA PHE A 192 5.89 -5.26 1.32
C PHE A 192 5.83 -6.20 2.51
N LEU A 193 6.08 -7.50 2.33
CA LEU A 193 6.12 -8.44 3.44
C LEU A 193 7.16 -8.00 4.49
N ILE A 194 8.39 -7.76 4.06
CA ILE A 194 9.49 -7.41 4.97
C ILE A 194 9.21 -6.05 5.64
N VAL A 195 8.80 -5.05 4.87
CA VAL A 195 8.52 -3.71 5.41
C VAL A 195 7.31 -3.75 6.36
N ASN A 196 6.21 -4.42 6.00
CA ASN A 196 5.03 -4.49 6.86
C ASN A 196 5.30 -5.28 8.14
N VAL A 197 6.05 -6.38 8.08
CA VAL A 197 6.48 -7.12 9.28
C VAL A 197 7.40 -6.25 10.14
N SER A 198 8.34 -5.50 9.54
CA SER A 198 9.23 -4.60 10.29
C SER A 198 8.50 -3.44 10.97
N LYS A 199 7.30 -3.08 10.52
CA LYS A 199 6.45 -2.04 11.13
C LYS A 199 5.70 -2.54 12.38
N LEU A 200 5.51 -3.85 12.54
CA LEU A 200 4.73 -4.40 13.67
C LEU A 200 5.21 -3.88 15.03
N PRO A 201 6.52 -3.94 15.39
CA PRO A 201 6.97 -3.46 16.69
C PRO A 201 6.73 -1.96 16.88
N PHE A 202 6.84 -1.15 15.82
CA PHE A 202 6.55 0.29 15.87
C PHE A 202 5.07 0.55 16.07
N SER A 203 4.20 -0.14 15.31
CA SER A 203 2.74 0.01 15.42
C SER A 203 2.22 -0.49 16.76
N ALA A 204 2.75 -1.60 17.29
CA ALA A 204 2.41 -2.10 18.62
C ALA A 204 2.90 -1.13 19.73
N GLY A 205 4.12 -0.62 19.62
CA GLY A 205 4.66 0.37 20.58
C GLY A 205 3.92 1.70 20.58
N LEU A 206 3.26 2.06 19.48
CA LEU A 206 2.37 3.22 19.37
C LEU A 206 0.93 2.95 19.88
N GLY A 207 0.63 1.71 20.31
CA GLY A 207 -0.71 1.30 20.72
C GLY A 207 -1.74 1.27 19.57
N LEU A 208 -1.28 1.10 18.33
CA LEU A 208 -2.13 1.04 17.15
C LEU A 208 -2.63 -0.39 16.86
N ILE A 209 -2.04 -1.38 17.53
CA ILE A 209 -2.41 -2.79 17.47
C ILE A 209 -2.56 -3.28 18.90
N ASP A 210 -3.71 -3.80 19.24
CA ASP A 210 -4.02 -4.41 20.54
C ASP A 210 -4.71 -5.77 20.37
N GLY A 211 -4.98 -6.47 21.49
CA GLY A 211 -5.61 -7.79 21.44
C GLY A 211 -7.03 -7.79 20.85
N HIS A 212 -7.74 -6.68 20.96
CA HIS A 212 -9.10 -6.54 20.42
C HIS A 212 -9.06 -6.27 18.91
N SER A 213 -8.10 -5.45 18.45
CA SER A 213 -7.91 -5.21 17.01
C SER A 213 -7.48 -6.48 16.28
N LEU A 214 -6.66 -7.34 16.92
CA LEU A 214 -6.25 -8.61 16.34
C LEU A 214 -7.41 -9.59 16.11
N LEU A 215 -8.48 -9.54 16.91
CA LEU A 215 -9.69 -10.33 16.67
C LEU A 215 -10.43 -9.83 15.42
N LEU A 216 -10.52 -8.52 15.23
CA LEU A 216 -11.07 -7.93 14.02
C LEU A 216 -10.21 -8.31 12.80
N ASP A 217 -8.89 -8.21 12.93
CA ASP A 217 -7.96 -8.58 11.88
C ASP A 217 -8.10 -10.04 11.47
N ALA A 218 -8.21 -10.96 12.44
CA ALA A 218 -8.42 -12.37 12.19
C ALA A 218 -9.71 -12.64 11.38
N ALA A 219 -10.80 -11.91 11.70
CA ALA A 219 -12.04 -12.00 10.94
C ALA A 219 -11.88 -11.43 9.51
N LEU A 220 -11.14 -10.32 9.35
CA LEU A 220 -10.94 -9.68 8.06
C LEU A 220 -9.97 -10.45 7.15
N VAL A 221 -8.97 -11.13 7.70
CA VAL A 221 -8.00 -11.95 6.94
C VAL A 221 -8.70 -13.06 6.14
N VAL A 222 -9.83 -13.57 6.62
CA VAL A 222 -10.63 -14.55 5.87
C VAL A 222 -11.02 -14.02 4.48
N PHE A 223 -11.31 -12.73 4.35
CA PHE A 223 -11.69 -12.10 3.08
C PHE A 223 -10.49 -11.79 2.18
N VAL A 224 -9.27 -11.73 2.72
CA VAL A 224 -8.05 -11.54 1.93
C VAL A 224 -7.80 -12.73 1.00
N VAL A 225 -8.10 -13.93 1.47
CA VAL A 225 -7.85 -15.18 0.71
C VAL A 225 -8.62 -15.21 -0.61
N PRO A 226 -9.96 -15.10 -0.64
CA PRO A 226 -10.70 -15.06 -1.90
C PRO A 226 -10.29 -13.87 -2.77
N GLY A 227 -9.97 -12.71 -2.17
CA GLY A 227 -9.43 -11.56 -2.89
C GLY A 227 -8.14 -11.89 -3.63
N ALA A 228 -7.21 -12.58 -3.00
CA ALA A 228 -5.95 -12.99 -3.61
C ALA A 228 -6.15 -13.99 -4.77
N PHE A 229 -7.07 -14.93 -4.64
CA PHE A 229 -7.42 -15.85 -5.72
C PHE A 229 -8.07 -15.11 -6.90
N LEU A 230 -9.00 -14.19 -6.64
CA LEU A 230 -9.61 -13.35 -7.66
C LEU A 230 -8.56 -12.48 -8.36
N GLY A 231 -7.61 -11.91 -7.63
CA GLY A 231 -6.53 -11.13 -8.20
C GLY A 231 -5.64 -11.95 -9.13
N LYS A 232 -5.21 -13.12 -8.70
CA LYS A 232 -4.42 -14.04 -9.53
C LYS A 232 -5.16 -14.45 -10.80
N TRP A 233 -6.46 -14.77 -10.69
CA TRP A 233 -7.28 -15.12 -11.84
C TRP A 233 -7.48 -13.95 -12.81
N ALA A 234 -7.67 -12.75 -12.26
CA ALA A 234 -8.00 -11.55 -13.00
C ALA A 234 -6.79 -10.91 -13.70
N VAL A 235 -5.58 -11.15 -13.19
CA VAL A 235 -4.36 -10.45 -13.64
C VAL A 235 -4.12 -10.51 -15.15
N ASP A 236 -4.58 -11.57 -15.82
CA ASP A 236 -4.44 -11.76 -17.27
C ASP A 236 -5.71 -11.40 -18.05
N ARG A 237 -6.84 -11.12 -17.38
CA ARG A 237 -8.16 -10.95 -17.99
C ARG A 237 -8.74 -9.54 -17.88
N ILE A 238 -8.33 -8.77 -16.88
CA ILE A 238 -8.87 -7.43 -16.66
C ILE A 238 -8.35 -6.44 -17.70
N ASN A 239 -9.27 -5.63 -18.23
CA ASN A 239 -8.92 -4.42 -18.97
C ASN A 239 -8.23 -3.44 -18.02
N GLN A 240 -6.90 -3.38 -18.12
CA GLN A 240 -6.03 -2.57 -17.28
C GLN A 240 -6.47 -1.10 -17.22
N ARG A 241 -6.89 -0.51 -18.35
CA ARG A 241 -7.28 0.91 -18.42
C ARG A 241 -8.55 1.21 -17.62
N LEU A 242 -9.56 0.34 -17.70
CA LEU A 242 -10.81 0.51 -16.95
C LEU A 242 -10.56 0.37 -15.45
N PHE A 243 -9.84 -0.70 -15.06
CA PHE A 243 -9.49 -0.96 -13.67
C PHE A 243 -8.76 0.23 -13.03
N GLU A 244 -7.72 0.75 -13.69
CA GLU A 244 -6.96 1.88 -13.16
C GLU A 244 -7.79 3.17 -13.08
N ARG A 245 -8.72 3.42 -14.03
CA ARG A 245 -9.65 4.57 -13.93
C ARG A 245 -10.56 4.47 -12.71
N LEU A 246 -11.11 3.30 -12.43
CA LEU A 246 -11.95 3.05 -11.26
C LEU A 246 -11.17 3.24 -9.96
N VAL A 247 -9.93 2.71 -9.90
CA VAL A 247 -9.05 2.89 -8.74
C VAL A 247 -8.73 4.36 -8.49
N ILE A 248 -8.36 5.11 -9.54
CA ILE A 248 -8.06 6.54 -9.42
C ILE A 248 -9.31 7.29 -8.94
N ALA A 249 -10.47 7.03 -9.53
CA ALA A 249 -11.72 7.68 -9.12
C ALA A 249 -12.05 7.41 -7.65
N ALA A 250 -12.00 6.15 -7.22
CA ALA A 250 -12.26 5.77 -5.83
C ALA A 250 -11.21 6.36 -4.86
N THR A 251 -9.94 6.41 -5.26
CA THR A 251 -8.87 7.03 -4.46
C THR A 251 -9.08 8.53 -4.29
N VAL A 252 -9.49 9.23 -5.36
CA VAL A 252 -9.78 10.66 -5.30
C VAL A 252 -10.97 10.93 -4.39
N VAL A 253 -12.06 10.18 -4.55
CA VAL A 253 -13.26 10.32 -3.69
C VAL A 253 -12.90 10.07 -2.23
N GLY A 254 -12.22 8.97 -1.92
CA GLY A 254 -11.80 8.64 -0.56
C GLY A 254 -10.82 9.67 0.03
N GLY A 255 -9.85 10.15 -0.76
CA GLY A 255 -8.92 11.20 -0.32
C GLY A 255 -9.62 12.52 -0.05
N LEU A 256 -10.57 12.93 -0.88
CA LEU A 256 -11.38 14.14 -0.67
C LEU A 256 -12.27 14.00 0.57
N GLN A 257 -12.92 12.86 0.76
CA GLN A 257 -13.73 12.61 1.96
C GLN A 257 -12.91 12.78 3.24
N LEU A 258 -11.67 12.27 3.27
CA LEU A 258 -10.79 12.39 4.44
C LEU A 258 -10.33 13.83 4.71
N LEU A 259 -10.28 14.68 3.69
CA LEU A 259 -9.91 16.10 3.87
C LEU A 259 -11.10 16.98 4.24
N LEU A 260 -12.32 16.58 3.90
CA LEU A 260 -13.54 17.37 4.13
C LEU A 260 -14.29 16.96 5.39
N ALA A 261 -13.99 15.79 5.97
CA ALA A 261 -14.56 15.28 7.20
C ALA A 261 -13.71 15.67 8.43
#